data_77e9d676eaf65f6d234692d262089f64
#
_entry.id   77e9d676eaf65f6d234692d262089f64
#
_cell.length_a   1.000
_cell.length_b   1.000
_cell.length_c   1.000
_cell.angle_alpha   90.00
_cell.angle_beta   90.00
_cell.angle_gamma   90.00
#
_symmetry.space_group_name_H-M   'P 1'
#
loop_
_entity.id
_entity.type
_entity.pdbx_description
1 polymer ?
#
loop_
_entity_poly.entity_id
_entity_poly.type
_entity_poly.pdbx_seq_one_letter_code
_entity_poly.pdbx_strand_id
1 'polypeptide(L)'
;MNRLLISSLILSSIGNSAVAGNASKENHPNIILILCDDMGFSDLGCYGGEVRTPNIDFLAEEGIRFSQFKNTGRSCPSRAALLTGHYQHEAGMGWMTAVDEHRPGYRGQIAANIPTIAEVLRDNGYATYMSGKWHVTVDGAFDEPNGSYPVQRGFQKYYGCLSGGGSYYVPKPVYSGLTRITEFPDDYYYTTAISDSAVSFVREHPADVPMFLYVAHYAPHLPLHAPKQRVDACRERYKAGYDILRRQRFERQKACGLVKKSMELPVYQREFNDQRPSWTDLTPRQQEQWINDMATYAAMIEIMDDGIGRLIEAVKEKGIYENTVFLFMSDNGATSEGGYLGQLMADLSNTPYRSYKQWCFQGGTSSPLIIKCGDSVKSGIKEKGTICREPGHIIDRFTTCLDMASVRY
;
A
#
# COMPACT_ATOMS: atom_id res chain seq x y z
N MET A 1 -13.05 29.20 45.90
CA MET A 1 -13.53 30.59 46.17
C MET A 1 -13.47 31.38 44.88
N ASN A 2 -14.60 31.99 44.61
CA ASN A 2 -14.92 33.06 43.65
C ASN A 2 -14.91 32.77 42.15
N ARG A 3 -16.12 32.62 41.74
CA ARG A 3 -16.82 33.01 40.52
C ARG A 3 -16.60 34.47 40.12
N LEU A 4 -16.65 34.77 38.83
CA LEU A 4 -17.43 35.91 38.32
C LEU A 4 -17.77 35.69 36.83
N LEU A 5 -19.07 35.60 36.59
CA LEU A 5 -19.78 35.77 35.33
C LEU A 5 -19.84 37.28 35.00
N ILE A 6 -19.68 37.66 33.74
CA ILE A 6 -20.31 38.87 33.20
C ILE A 6 -20.81 38.57 31.78
N SER A 7 -22.14 38.58 31.68
CA SER A 7 -22.90 38.68 30.43
C SER A 7 -22.96 40.16 30.02
N SER A 8 -22.86 40.45 28.73
CA SER A 8 -23.51 41.63 28.16
C SER A 8 -23.85 41.37 26.68
N LEU A 9 -25.16 41.29 26.44
CA LEU A 9 -25.79 41.47 25.14
C LEU A 9 -25.54 42.89 24.62
N ILE A 10 -25.15 43.01 23.34
CA ILE A 10 -25.49 44.18 22.53
C ILE A 10 -26.05 43.69 21.20
N LEU A 11 -27.36 43.84 21.00
CA LEU A 11 -28.00 43.84 19.71
C LEU A 11 -27.68 45.17 19.01
N SER A 12 -27.17 45.11 17.80
CA SER A 12 -27.34 46.18 16.81
C SER A 12 -27.58 45.59 15.43
N SER A 13 -28.80 45.76 14.99
CA SER A 13 -29.23 45.57 13.59
C SER A 13 -28.52 46.58 12.68
N ILE A 14 -27.99 46.17 11.52
CA ILE A 14 -27.90 47.00 10.32
C ILE A 14 -27.57 46.08 9.10
N GLY A 15 -28.44 46.16 8.11
CA GLY A 15 -28.08 46.13 6.68
C GLY A 15 -27.69 44.80 6.04
N ASN A 16 -28.66 44.11 5.45
CA ASN A 16 -28.42 43.17 4.35
C ASN A 16 -27.72 43.88 3.19
N SER A 17 -26.45 43.62 3.03
CA SER A 17 -25.76 43.69 1.73
C SER A 17 -25.25 42.29 1.45
N ALA A 18 -25.98 41.54 0.63
CA ALA A 18 -25.53 40.31 0.08
C ALA A 18 -24.35 40.63 -0.88
N VAL A 19 -23.14 40.68 -0.33
CA VAL A 19 -21.93 40.48 -1.09
C VAL A 19 -21.88 39.00 -1.37
N ALA A 20 -22.27 38.61 -2.59
CA ALA A 20 -21.91 37.30 -3.13
C ALA A 20 -20.38 37.27 -3.23
N GLY A 21 -19.73 36.96 -2.11
CA GLY A 21 -18.34 36.58 -2.09
C GLY A 21 -18.26 35.30 -2.92
N ASN A 22 -17.52 35.33 -4.04
CA ASN A 22 -16.95 34.15 -4.64
C ASN A 22 -16.18 33.44 -3.53
N ALA A 23 -16.81 32.51 -2.83
CA ALA A 23 -16.09 31.48 -2.10
C ALA A 23 -15.25 30.79 -3.16
N SER A 24 -13.95 31.04 -3.16
CA SER A 24 -13.02 30.24 -3.94
C SER A 24 -13.36 28.78 -3.61
N LYS A 25 -13.80 28.01 -4.62
CA LYS A 25 -13.97 26.55 -4.46
C LYS A 25 -12.70 26.07 -3.77
N GLU A 26 -12.80 25.63 -2.53
CA GLU A 26 -11.66 24.99 -1.88
C GLU A 26 -11.23 23.84 -2.79
N ASN A 27 -10.03 23.94 -3.31
CA ASN A 27 -9.53 22.98 -4.28
C ASN A 27 -9.05 21.74 -3.51
N HIS A 28 -9.99 20.83 -3.20
CA HIS A 28 -9.68 19.57 -2.55
C HIS A 28 -8.76 18.72 -3.43
N PRO A 29 -7.63 18.20 -2.93
CA PRO A 29 -6.71 17.42 -3.73
C PRO A 29 -7.29 16.06 -4.10
N ASN A 30 -6.90 15.53 -5.24
CA ASN A 30 -7.07 14.11 -5.53
C ASN A 30 -6.11 13.30 -4.66
N ILE A 31 -6.54 12.15 -4.19
CA ILE A 31 -5.76 11.27 -3.32
C ILE A 31 -5.67 9.90 -3.99
N ILE A 32 -4.45 9.48 -4.33
CA ILE A 32 -4.16 8.17 -4.89
C ILE A 32 -3.36 7.38 -3.85
N LEU A 33 -4.02 6.38 -3.26
CA LEU A 33 -3.45 5.50 -2.25
C LEU A 33 -3.05 4.18 -2.92
N ILE A 34 -1.75 3.90 -3.01
CA ILE A 34 -1.20 2.70 -3.63
C ILE A 34 -0.68 1.78 -2.53
N LEU A 35 -1.22 0.58 -2.47
CA LEU A 35 -0.80 -0.46 -1.53
C LEU A 35 -0.32 -1.68 -2.32
N CYS A 36 0.85 -2.20 -1.99
CA CYS A 36 1.31 -3.51 -2.47
C CYS A 36 1.23 -4.56 -1.35
N ASP A 37 1.33 -5.83 -1.72
CA ASP A 37 1.11 -6.99 -0.85
C ASP A 37 2.40 -7.80 -0.72
N ASP A 38 2.87 -7.99 0.52
CA ASP A 38 4.08 -8.78 0.84
C ASP A 38 5.41 -8.21 0.31
N MET A 39 5.51 -6.91 0.03
CA MET A 39 6.78 -6.30 -0.40
C MET A 39 7.63 -5.91 0.81
N GLY A 40 8.90 -6.31 0.80
CA GLY A 40 9.84 -6.01 1.87
C GLY A 40 10.30 -4.56 1.91
N PHE A 41 10.83 -4.14 3.09
CA PHE A 41 11.26 -2.77 3.35
C PHE A 41 12.34 -2.25 2.38
N SER A 42 13.22 -3.14 1.91
CA SER A 42 14.39 -2.78 1.11
C SER A 42 14.29 -3.10 -0.37
N ASP A 43 13.14 -3.52 -0.89
CA ASP A 43 13.04 -3.98 -2.28
C ASP A 43 13.13 -2.84 -3.30
N LEU A 44 12.58 -1.66 -2.99
CA LEU A 44 12.61 -0.50 -3.88
C LEU A 44 14.01 0.09 -4.04
N GLY A 45 14.32 0.61 -5.22
CA GLY A 45 15.58 1.31 -5.48
C GLY A 45 15.84 2.43 -4.49
N CYS A 46 14.84 3.29 -4.23
CA CYS A 46 14.94 4.39 -3.27
C CYS A 46 15.03 3.93 -1.81
N TYR A 47 14.84 2.64 -1.50
CA TYR A 47 15.08 2.00 -0.19
C TYR A 47 16.33 1.09 -0.19
N GLY A 48 17.16 1.15 -1.22
CA GLY A 48 18.43 0.44 -1.33
C GLY A 48 18.34 -0.90 -2.07
N GLY A 49 17.19 -1.27 -2.62
CA GLY A 49 16.99 -2.47 -3.42
C GLY A 49 17.72 -2.45 -4.77
N GLU A 50 17.86 -3.61 -5.37
CA GLU A 50 18.32 -3.77 -6.76
C GLU A 50 17.16 -3.98 -7.73
N VAL A 51 15.93 -4.08 -7.26
CA VAL A 51 14.74 -4.12 -8.12
C VAL A 51 14.58 -2.77 -8.81
N ARG A 52 14.31 -2.77 -10.10
CA ARG A 52 14.16 -1.56 -10.90
C ARG A 52 12.77 -0.97 -10.72
N THR A 53 12.68 0.12 -9.97
CA THR A 53 11.42 0.80 -9.64
C THR A 53 11.45 2.29 -9.98
N PRO A 54 11.77 2.68 -11.24
CA PRO A 54 12.00 4.07 -11.59
C PRO A 54 10.81 4.99 -11.34
N ASN A 55 9.57 4.48 -11.46
CA ASN A 55 8.37 5.28 -11.27
C ASN A 55 8.04 5.50 -9.79
N ILE A 56 8.24 4.48 -8.95
CA ILE A 56 8.11 4.61 -7.49
C ILE A 56 9.28 5.44 -6.93
N ASP A 57 10.50 5.25 -7.45
CA ASP A 57 11.67 6.04 -7.08
C ASP A 57 11.47 7.52 -7.44
N PHE A 58 10.86 7.83 -8.59
CA PHE A 58 10.45 9.19 -8.96
C PHE A 58 9.49 9.81 -7.93
N LEU A 59 8.48 9.06 -7.45
CA LEU A 59 7.59 9.56 -6.38
C LEU A 59 8.38 9.86 -5.10
N ALA A 60 9.41 9.08 -4.80
CA ALA A 60 10.28 9.30 -3.64
C ALA A 60 11.21 10.52 -3.80
N GLU A 61 11.69 10.78 -5.02
CA GLU A 61 12.52 11.94 -5.36
C GLU A 61 11.71 13.23 -5.32
N GLU A 62 10.49 13.21 -5.79
CA GLU A 62 9.56 14.34 -5.80
C GLU A 62 8.74 14.50 -4.49
N GLY A 63 8.89 13.57 -3.56
CA GLY A 63 8.16 13.51 -2.29
C GLY A 63 9.06 13.30 -1.09
N ILE A 64 8.53 12.59 -0.10
CA ILE A 64 9.26 12.18 1.10
C ILE A 64 9.16 10.67 1.31
N ARG A 65 10.23 10.07 1.85
CA ARG A 65 10.29 8.66 2.26
C ARG A 65 10.29 8.57 3.78
N PHE A 66 9.61 7.56 4.32
CA PHE A 66 9.61 7.30 5.75
C PHE A 66 10.56 6.14 6.09
N SER A 67 11.44 6.36 7.05
CA SER A 67 12.35 5.31 7.55
C SER A 67 11.76 4.50 8.70
N GLN A 68 10.64 4.93 9.29
CA GLN A 68 10.02 4.32 10.47
C GLN A 68 8.49 4.21 10.33
N PHE A 69 8.02 3.65 9.22
CA PHE A 69 6.58 3.40 9.03
C PHE A 69 6.22 1.98 9.44
N LYS A 70 5.14 1.83 10.22
CA LYS A 70 4.67 0.58 10.79
C LYS A 70 3.32 0.15 10.23
N ASN A 71 3.16 -1.16 10.13
CA ASN A 71 1.94 -1.86 9.78
C ASN A 71 1.58 -2.88 10.87
N THR A 72 0.54 -3.70 10.67
CA THR A 72 0.10 -4.70 11.65
C THR A 72 0.71 -6.09 11.44
N GLY A 73 1.67 -6.24 10.53
CA GLY A 73 2.40 -7.48 10.26
C GLY A 73 1.65 -8.51 9.41
N ARG A 74 0.40 -8.23 9.00
CA ARG A 74 -0.42 -9.09 8.14
C ARG A 74 -1.37 -8.29 7.26
N SER A 75 -1.74 -8.89 6.11
CA SER A 75 -2.51 -8.24 5.05
C SER A 75 -3.90 -7.77 5.51
N CYS A 76 -4.80 -8.68 5.91
CA CYS A 76 -6.18 -8.32 6.30
C CYS A 76 -6.21 -7.31 7.46
N PRO A 77 -5.46 -7.53 8.57
CA PRO A 77 -5.39 -6.58 9.66
C PRO A 77 -4.88 -5.20 9.23
N SER A 78 -3.83 -5.15 8.38
CA SER A 78 -3.27 -3.88 7.90
C SER A 78 -4.24 -3.14 6.97
N ARG A 79 -4.93 -3.86 6.08
CA ARG A 79 -5.93 -3.27 5.19
C ARG A 79 -7.11 -2.71 5.96
N ALA A 80 -7.60 -3.43 6.97
CA ALA A 80 -8.65 -2.92 7.86
C ALA A 80 -8.19 -1.67 8.61
N ALA A 81 -6.98 -1.70 9.20
CA ALA A 81 -6.42 -0.55 9.90
C ALA A 81 -6.23 0.67 8.99
N LEU A 82 -5.71 0.46 7.76
CA LEU A 82 -5.56 1.50 6.74
C LEU A 82 -6.89 2.16 6.38
N LEU A 83 -7.90 1.32 6.12
CA LEU A 83 -9.19 1.79 5.61
C LEU A 83 -10.08 2.43 6.66
N THR A 84 -9.85 2.15 7.95
CA THR A 84 -10.73 2.62 9.03
C THR A 84 -10.07 3.61 9.99
N GLY A 85 -8.73 3.69 10.02
CA GLY A 85 -8.00 4.47 11.02
C GLY A 85 -8.06 3.88 12.43
N HIS A 86 -8.60 2.67 12.58
CA HIS A 86 -8.68 1.94 13.84
C HIS A 86 -7.66 0.80 13.88
N TYR A 87 -7.24 0.39 15.06
CA TYR A 87 -6.49 -0.85 15.17
C TYR A 87 -7.35 -2.03 14.70
N GLN A 88 -6.70 -3.02 14.11
CA GLN A 88 -7.35 -4.15 13.46
C GLN A 88 -8.38 -4.88 14.34
N HIS A 89 -8.13 -5.00 15.64
CA HIS A 89 -9.07 -5.63 16.58
C HIS A 89 -10.33 -4.78 16.78
N GLU A 90 -10.21 -3.47 16.83
CA GLU A 90 -11.34 -2.55 16.88
C GLU A 90 -12.17 -2.62 15.61
N ALA A 91 -11.47 -2.72 14.46
CA ALA A 91 -12.10 -2.86 13.15
C ALA A 91 -12.74 -4.25 12.88
N GLY A 92 -12.64 -5.20 13.83
CA GLY A 92 -13.17 -6.57 13.67
C GLY A 92 -12.23 -7.53 12.93
N MET A 93 -11.01 -7.09 12.59
CA MET A 93 -10.04 -7.78 11.75
C MET A 93 -8.74 -8.12 12.49
N GLY A 94 -8.84 -8.57 13.73
CA GLY A 94 -7.68 -9.00 14.55
C GLY A 94 -6.96 -10.24 13.98
N TRP A 95 -7.59 -10.94 13.03
CA TRP A 95 -7.04 -12.10 12.32
C TRP A 95 -7.40 -12.06 10.84
N MET A 96 -7.29 -13.19 10.16
CA MET A 96 -7.55 -13.33 8.72
C MET A 96 -9.05 -13.43 8.42
N THR A 97 -9.42 -13.25 7.16
CA THR A 97 -10.80 -13.37 6.65
C THR A 97 -11.35 -14.79 6.66
N ALA A 98 -10.50 -15.81 6.87
CA ALA A 98 -10.88 -17.22 6.77
C ALA A 98 -11.96 -17.65 7.78
N VAL A 99 -12.11 -16.96 8.90
CA VAL A 99 -13.05 -17.34 9.97
C VAL A 99 -13.67 -16.11 10.62
N ASP A 100 -15.02 -16.13 10.74
CA ASP A 100 -15.73 -15.29 11.70
C ASP A 100 -15.82 -16.05 13.03
N GLU A 101 -15.08 -15.60 14.04
CA GLU A 101 -15.12 -16.21 15.38
C GLU A 101 -16.31 -15.71 16.22
N HIS A 102 -17.19 -14.90 15.66
CA HIS A 102 -18.35 -14.28 16.34
C HIS A 102 -17.97 -13.45 17.59
N ARG A 103 -16.73 -12.98 17.65
CA ARG A 103 -16.21 -12.05 18.67
C ARG A 103 -15.92 -10.69 18.06
N PRO A 104 -16.16 -9.56 18.75
CA PRO A 104 -16.03 -8.21 18.17
C PRO A 104 -14.71 -7.95 17.43
N GLY A 105 -13.58 -8.38 17.97
CA GLY A 105 -12.25 -8.19 17.38
C GLY A 105 -11.89 -9.18 16.26
N TYR A 106 -12.73 -10.19 15.97
CA TYR A 106 -12.38 -11.32 15.10
C TYR A 106 -13.57 -11.74 14.23
N ARG A 107 -14.09 -10.80 13.46
CA ARG A 107 -15.28 -10.97 12.61
C ARG A 107 -14.94 -11.43 11.18
N GLY A 108 -13.65 -11.50 10.83
CA GLY A 108 -13.21 -11.86 9.48
C GLY A 108 -13.57 -10.83 8.41
N GLN A 109 -14.16 -9.69 8.79
CA GLN A 109 -14.47 -8.54 7.93
C GLN A 109 -14.50 -7.25 8.73
N ILE A 110 -14.40 -6.11 8.05
CA ILE A 110 -14.54 -4.81 8.72
C ILE A 110 -15.94 -4.69 9.33
N ALA A 111 -16.00 -4.31 10.60
CA ALA A 111 -17.24 -4.12 11.34
C ALA A 111 -18.15 -3.10 10.65
N ALA A 112 -19.44 -3.41 10.52
CA ALA A 112 -20.38 -2.57 9.77
C ALA A 112 -20.61 -1.17 10.38
N ASN A 113 -20.38 -1.03 11.69
CA ASN A 113 -20.53 0.24 12.42
C ASN A 113 -19.27 1.11 12.39
N ILE A 114 -18.18 0.68 11.74
CA ILE A 114 -16.95 1.45 11.59
C ILE A 114 -16.84 1.88 10.13
N PRO A 115 -16.94 3.16 9.81
CA PRO A 115 -16.85 3.63 8.43
C PRO A 115 -15.44 3.49 7.87
N THR A 116 -15.36 3.27 6.57
CA THR A 116 -14.11 3.30 5.81
C THR A 116 -13.80 4.73 5.37
N ILE A 117 -12.53 4.97 5.04
CA ILE A 117 -12.09 6.23 4.41
C ILE A 117 -12.88 6.55 3.13
N ALA A 118 -13.26 5.53 2.36
CA ALA A 118 -14.05 5.73 1.14
C ALA A 118 -15.48 6.17 1.45
N GLU A 119 -16.11 5.62 2.50
CA GLU A 119 -17.44 6.09 2.96
C GLU A 119 -17.38 7.55 3.39
N VAL A 120 -16.40 7.91 4.24
CA VAL A 120 -16.27 9.27 4.73
C VAL A 120 -15.98 10.26 3.59
N LEU A 121 -15.05 9.95 2.70
CA LEU A 121 -14.71 10.84 1.57
C LEU A 121 -15.86 10.97 0.57
N ARG A 122 -16.56 9.87 0.25
CA ARG A 122 -17.75 9.90 -0.63
C ARG A 122 -18.83 10.83 -0.06
N ASP A 123 -19.11 10.72 1.24
CA ASP A 123 -20.14 11.52 1.92
C ASP A 123 -19.73 13.01 2.01
N ASN A 124 -18.45 13.31 1.73
CA ASN A 124 -17.89 14.67 1.61
C ASN A 124 -17.56 15.08 0.17
N GLY A 125 -18.21 14.46 -0.82
CA GLY A 125 -18.19 14.91 -2.21
C GLY A 125 -17.05 14.38 -3.07
N TYR A 126 -16.25 13.44 -2.58
CA TYR A 126 -15.25 12.75 -3.39
C TYR A 126 -15.87 11.67 -4.28
N ALA A 127 -15.38 11.53 -5.49
CA ALA A 127 -15.54 10.32 -6.26
C ALA A 127 -14.55 9.26 -5.73
N THR A 128 -15.05 8.07 -5.43
CA THR A 128 -14.30 7.03 -4.72
C THR A 128 -14.18 5.78 -5.56
N TYR A 129 -12.95 5.37 -5.89
CA TYR A 129 -12.66 4.25 -6.77
C TYR A 129 -11.65 3.30 -6.15
N MET A 130 -11.76 2.01 -6.48
CA MET A 130 -10.82 1.00 -6.04
C MET A 130 -10.47 0.04 -7.18
N SER A 131 -9.18 -0.23 -7.34
CA SER A 131 -8.67 -1.29 -8.20
C SER A 131 -7.75 -2.23 -7.43
N GLY A 132 -8.03 -3.55 -7.46
CA GLY A 132 -7.17 -4.59 -6.92
C GLY A 132 -7.74 -5.39 -5.76
N LYS A 133 -6.85 -5.83 -4.86
CA LYS A 133 -7.15 -6.73 -3.75
C LYS A 133 -7.90 -6.04 -2.62
N TRP A 134 -9.08 -6.58 -2.25
CA TRP A 134 -9.86 -6.12 -1.11
C TRP A 134 -9.43 -6.77 0.21
N HIS A 135 -9.64 -8.05 0.35
CA HIS A 135 -9.21 -8.92 1.46
C HIS A 135 -9.65 -8.48 2.87
N VAL A 136 -10.83 -7.89 2.99
CA VAL A 136 -11.49 -7.55 4.26
C VAL A 136 -12.98 -7.89 4.26
N THR A 137 -13.36 -8.89 3.47
CA THR A 137 -14.64 -9.60 3.46
C THR A 137 -14.38 -11.03 3.91
N VAL A 138 -15.24 -11.60 4.75
CA VAL A 138 -15.07 -12.99 5.25
C VAL A 138 -15.04 -13.98 4.08
N ASP A 139 -14.08 -14.92 4.13
CA ASP A 139 -13.94 -15.94 3.10
C ASP A 139 -15.18 -16.84 3.04
N GLY A 140 -15.56 -17.24 1.81
CA GLY A 140 -16.79 -18.00 1.56
C GLY A 140 -18.05 -17.13 1.37
N ALA A 141 -17.99 -15.83 1.65
CA ALA A 141 -19.10 -14.89 1.39
C ALA A 141 -18.91 -14.15 0.05
N PHE A 142 -18.52 -14.90 -1.01
CA PHE A 142 -18.19 -14.29 -2.30
C PHE A 142 -19.26 -14.55 -3.38
N ASP A 143 -20.32 -15.29 -3.06
CA ASP A 143 -21.36 -15.59 -4.03
C ASP A 143 -22.44 -14.51 -4.07
N GLU A 144 -22.70 -13.86 -2.92
CA GLU A 144 -23.65 -12.75 -2.82
C GLU A 144 -23.12 -11.62 -1.97
N PRO A 145 -23.42 -10.34 -2.32
CA PRO A 145 -23.03 -9.18 -1.54
C PRO A 145 -23.65 -9.21 -0.13
N ASN A 146 -22.79 -9.07 0.88
CA ASN A 146 -23.15 -9.22 2.30
C ASN A 146 -22.97 -7.95 3.14
N GLY A 147 -22.85 -6.77 2.50
CA GLY A 147 -22.58 -5.51 3.16
C GLY A 147 -21.09 -5.19 3.36
N SER A 148 -20.18 -6.10 2.97
CA SER A 148 -18.74 -5.93 3.16
C SER A 148 -17.93 -5.75 1.87
N TYR A 149 -18.57 -5.80 0.69
CA TYR A 149 -17.88 -5.61 -0.59
C TYR A 149 -17.44 -4.14 -0.77
N PRO A 150 -16.40 -3.86 -1.56
CA PRO A 150 -15.91 -2.50 -1.77
C PRO A 150 -17.00 -1.48 -2.11
N VAL A 151 -17.91 -1.82 -3.03
CA VAL A 151 -19.01 -0.92 -3.43
C VAL A 151 -20.05 -0.72 -2.33
N GLN A 152 -20.15 -1.62 -1.36
CA GLN A 152 -20.99 -1.50 -0.18
C GLN A 152 -20.28 -0.76 0.96
N ARG A 153 -18.94 -0.57 0.83
CA ARG A 153 -18.07 0.08 1.79
C ARG A 153 -17.46 1.37 1.21
N GLY A 154 -18.26 2.09 0.41
CA GLY A 154 -18.01 3.44 0.00
C GLY A 154 -17.37 3.65 -1.37
N PHE A 155 -16.91 2.62 -2.06
CA PHE A 155 -16.34 2.76 -3.40
C PHE A 155 -17.42 2.75 -4.48
N GLN A 156 -17.49 3.80 -5.30
CA GLN A 156 -18.46 3.91 -6.40
C GLN A 156 -18.09 3.07 -7.63
N LYS A 157 -16.78 2.83 -7.84
CA LYS A 157 -16.27 1.91 -8.85
C LYS A 157 -15.30 0.94 -8.19
N TYR A 158 -15.37 -0.31 -8.60
CA TYR A 158 -14.48 -1.37 -8.11
C TYR A 158 -14.11 -2.33 -9.22
N TYR A 159 -12.84 -2.70 -9.29
CA TYR A 159 -12.32 -3.80 -10.07
C TYR A 159 -11.30 -4.58 -9.23
N GLY A 160 -11.45 -5.89 -9.07
CA GLY A 160 -10.45 -6.68 -8.36
C GLY A 160 -10.96 -7.93 -7.66
N CYS A 161 -10.08 -8.53 -6.84
CA CYS A 161 -10.36 -9.72 -6.05
C CYS A 161 -10.83 -9.39 -4.64
N LEU A 162 -11.85 -10.11 -4.16
CA LEU A 162 -12.29 -10.04 -2.76
C LEU A 162 -11.36 -10.84 -1.84
N SER A 163 -10.79 -11.94 -2.33
CA SER A 163 -9.95 -12.88 -1.58
C SER A 163 -8.50 -12.42 -1.37
N GLY A 164 -7.80 -13.15 -0.51
CA GLY A 164 -6.42 -12.89 -0.14
C GLY A 164 -5.35 -13.36 -1.10
N GLY A 165 -5.66 -14.31 -1.98
CA GLY A 165 -4.66 -14.97 -2.82
C GLY A 165 -5.21 -15.60 -4.06
N GLY A 166 -4.34 -16.03 -4.97
CA GLY A 166 -4.71 -16.74 -6.20
C GLY A 166 -3.73 -16.59 -7.34
N SER A 167 -4.04 -17.16 -8.49
CA SER A 167 -3.24 -17.04 -9.70
C SER A 167 -3.23 -15.61 -10.24
N TYR A 168 -2.12 -15.17 -10.80
CA TYR A 168 -2.03 -13.90 -11.53
C TYR A 168 -2.61 -13.96 -12.94
N TYR A 169 -2.74 -15.16 -13.49
CA TYR A 169 -3.29 -15.38 -14.84
C TYR A 169 -4.78 -15.72 -14.82
N VAL A 170 -5.26 -16.35 -13.75
CA VAL A 170 -6.66 -16.71 -13.57
C VAL A 170 -7.04 -16.44 -12.11
N PRO A 171 -7.07 -15.18 -11.69
CA PRO A 171 -7.45 -14.83 -10.31
C PRO A 171 -8.93 -15.12 -10.06
N LYS A 172 -9.27 -15.59 -8.84
CA LYS A 172 -10.66 -15.90 -8.45
C LYS A 172 -10.87 -15.57 -6.97
N PRO A 173 -12.02 -14.96 -6.63
CA PRO A 173 -13.02 -14.33 -7.51
C PRO A 173 -12.64 -12.89 -7.87
N VAL A 174 -12.80 -12.50 -9.14
CA VAL A 174 -12.67 -11.12 -9.61
C VAL A 174 -14.03 -10.51 -9.86
N TYR A 175 -14.18 -9.23 -9.54
CA TYR A 175 -15.40 -8.46 -9.70
C TYR A 175 -15.14 -7.14 -10.42
N SER A 176 -16.14 -6.69 -11.19
CA SER A 176 -16.31 -5.32 -11.63
C SER A 176 -17.60 -4.80 -11.00
N GLY A 177 -17.49 -3.89 -10.03
CA GLY A 177 -18.59 -3.53 -9.16
C GLY A 177 -19.08 -4.73 -8.35
N LEU A 178 -20.32 -5.16 -8.59
CA LEU A 178 -20.92 -6.39 -8.02
C LEU A 178 -20.94 -7.56 -9.02
N THR A 179 -20.50 -7.35 -10.25
CA THR A 179 -20.54 -8.39 -11.29
C THR A 179 -19.27 -9.23 -11.23
N ARG A 180 -19.44 -10.54 -11.03
CA ARG A 180 -18.32 -11.50 -11.04
C ARG A 180 -17.80 -11.70 -12.46
N ILE A 181 -16.48 -11.64 -12.63
CA ILE A 181 -15.79 -11.91 -13.88
C ILE A 181 -15.30 -13.36 -13.84
N THR A 182 -15.66 -14.15 -14.84
CA THR A 182 -15.33 -15.58 -14.91
C THR A 182 -14.43 -15.93 -16.09
N GLU A 183 -14.33 -15.04 -17.07
CA GLU A 183 -13.53 -15.23 -18.28
C GLU A 183 -12.42 -14.18 -18.35
N PHE A 184 -11.23 -14.59 -18.75
CA PHE A 184 -10.06 -13.76 -18.86
C PHE A 184 -9.43 -13.96 -20.25
N PRO A 185 -8.90 -12.89 -20.88
CA PRO A 185 -8.11 -13.02 -22.09
C PRO A 185 -6.88 -13.92 -21.90
N ASP A 186 -6.37 -14.52 -22.97
CA ASP A 186 -5.20 -15.40 -22.92
C ASP A 186 -3.92 -14.70 -22.43
N ASP A 187 -3.78 -13.41 -22.68
CA ASP A 187 -2.69 -12.55 -22.24
C ASP A 187 -2.93 -11.86 -20.89
N TYR A 188 -4.00 -12.25 -20.20
CA TYR A 188 -4.36 -11.64 -18.93
C TYR A 188 -3.26 -11.81 -17.87
N TYR A 189 -2.90 -10.70 -17.24
CA TYR A 189 -2.02 -10.69 -16.07
C TYR A 189 -2.56 -9.70 -15.03
N TYR A 190 -2.90 -10.19 -13.85
CA TYR A 190 -3.68 -9.47 -12.85
C TYR A 190 -3.04 -8.15 -12.40
N THR A 191 -1.70 -8.10 -12.24
CA THR A 191 -1.00 -6.85 -11.90
C THR A 191 -1.22 -5.77 -12.95
N THR A 192 -1.15 -6.13 -14.24
CA THR A 192 -1.43 -5.24 -15.36
C THR A 192 -2.90 -4.79 -15.36
N ALA A 193 -3.83 -5.73 -15.18
CA ALA A 193 -5.26 -5.44 -15.16
C ALA A 193 -5.66 -4.49 -14.01
N ILE A 194 -5.03 -4.61 -12.84
CA ILE A 194 -5.21 -3.65 -11.73
C ILE A 194 -4.79 -2.25 -12.17
N SER A 195 -3.62 -2.13 -12.76
CA SER A 195 -3.10 -0.83 -13.20
C SER A 195 -3.96 -0.22 -14.32
N ASP A 196 -4.35 -1.02 -15.29
CA ASP A 196 -5.16 -0.58 -16.43
C ASP A 196 -6.56 -0.13 -15.99
N SER A 197 -7.17 -0.83 -15.02
CA SER A 197 -8.42 -0.41 -14.41
C SER A 197 -8.27 0.92 -13.66
N ALA A 198 -7.19 1.10 -12.90
CA ALA A 198 -6.91 2.37 -12.21
C ALA A 198 -6.72 3.53 -13.21
N VAL A 199 -5.98 3.31 -14.29
CA VAL A 199 -5.80 4.27 -15.41
C VAL A 199 -7.14 4.62 -16.06
N SER A 200 -8.01 3.62 -16.32
CA SER A 200 -9.34 3.84 -16.87
C SER A 200 -10.18 4.72 -15.94
N PHE A 201 -10.17 4.44 -14.62
CA PHE A 201 -10.90 5.25 -13.66
C PHE A 201 -10.42 6.71 -13.65
N VAL A 202 -9.10 6.96 -13.74
CA VAL A 202 -8.55 8.31 -13.84
C VAL A 202 -9.01 8.99 -15.14
N ARG A 203 -8.91 8.32 -16.29
CA ARG A 203 -9.29 8.89 -17.59
C ARG A 203 -10.78 9.24 -17.67
N GLU A 204 -11.64 8.41 -17.11
CA GLU A 204 -13.09 8.60 -17.08
C GLU A 204 -13.56 9.58 -15.99
N HIS A 205 -12.70 9.90 -15.02
CA HIS A 205 -13.05 10.72 -13.87
C HIS A 205 -13.38 12.17 -14.29
N PRO A 206 -14.47 12.80 -13.78
CA PRO A 206 -14.76 14.21 -13.99
C PRO A 206 -13.71 15.10 -13.32
N ALA A 207 -13.09 16.01 -14.08
CA ALA A 207 -11.96 16.81 -13.57
C ALA A 207 -12.33 17.83 -12.48
N ASP A 208 -13.61 18.16 -12.33
CA ASP A 208 -14.14 19.15 -11.38
C ASP A 208 -14.60 18.54 -10.03
N VAL A 209 -14.47 17.24 -9.88
CA VAL A 209 -14.78 16.50 -8.64
C VAL A 209 -13.47 15.99 -8.05
N PRO A 210 -13.21 16.09 -6.74
CA PRO A 210 -12.03 15.46 -6.14
C PRO A 210 -12.17 13.93 -6.14
N MET A 211 -11.04 13.24 -6.33
CA MET A 211 -11.00 11.78 -6.44
C MET A 211 -10.23 11.15 -5.27
N PHE A 212 -10.78 10.09 -4.71
CA PHE A 212 -10.05 9.11 -3.90
C PHE A 212 -9.94 7.81 -4.67
N LEU A 213 -8.72 7.43 -5.06
CA LEU A 213 -8.43 6.19 -5.77
C LEU A 213 -7.54 5.28 -4.90
N TYR A 214 -8.06 4.12 -4.51
CA TYR A 214 -7.31 3.08 -3.82
C TYR A 214 -6.85 2.02 -4.82
N VAL A 215 -5.54 1.96 -5.09
CA VAL A 215 -4.90 0.95 -5.95
C VAL A 215 -4.22 -0.07 -5.08
N ALA A 216 -4.85 -1.22 -4.91
CA ALA A 216 -4.42 -2.28 -4.02
C ALA A 216 -3.80 -3.44 -4.83
N HIS A 217 -2.54 -3.30 -5.21
CA HIS A 217 -1.83 -4.34 -5.94
C HIS A 217 -1.77 -5.64 -5.15
N TYR A 218 -1.93 -6.75 -5.87
CA TYR A 218 -1.72 -8.08 -5.33
C TYR A 218 -0.22 -8.47 -5.35
N ALA A 219 0.54 -7.90 -6.27
CA ALA A 219 1.99 -8.09 -6.37
C ALA A 219 2.71 -7.46 -5.16
N PRO A 220 3.82 -8.10 -4.72
CA PRO A 220 4.43 -9.35 -5.18
C PRO A 220 4.04 -10.60 -4.36
N HIS A 221 2.83 -10.67 -3.79
CA HIS A 221 2.34 -11.82 -3.00
C HIS A 221 2.41 -13.14 -3.79
N LEU A 222 2.65 -14.25 -3.11
CA LEU A 222 2.60 -15.61 -3.69
C LEU A 222 1.23 -15.93 -4.32
N PRO A 223 1.21 -16.80 -5.35
CA PRO A 223 2.33 -17.52 -5.96
C PRO A 223 3.22 -16.62 -6.81
N LEU A 224 4.51 -16.98 -6.91
CA LEU A 224 5.45 -16.27 -7.77
C LEU A 224 5.12 -16.53 -9.25
N HIS A 225 4.41 -15.63 -9.85
CA HIS A 225 4.01 -15.70 -11.26
C HIS A 225 4.39 -14.40 -11.97
N ALA A 226 5.22 -14.50 -12.99
CA ALA A 226 5.51 -13.39 -13.90
C ALA A 226 5.79 -13.93 -15.31
N PRO A 227 5.58 -13.13 -16.37
CA PRO A 227 5.94 -13.52 -17.72
C PRO A 227 7.44 -13.88 -17.83
N LYS A 228 7.73 -15.01 -18.47
CA LYS A 228 9.09 -15.57 -18.53
C LYS A 228 10.14 -14.55 -18.98
N GLN A 229 9.85 -13.76 -20.01
CA GLN A 229 10.77 -12.74 -20.51
C GLN A 229 11.17 -11.72 -19.44
N ARG A 230 10.23 -11.32 -18.56
CA ARG A 230 10.48 -10.39 -17.45
C ARG A 230 11.35 -11.06 -16.38
N VAL A 231 11.09 -12.33 -16.07
CA VAL A 231 11.91 -13.13 -15.13
C VAL A 231 13.34 -13.24 -15.64
N ASP A 232 13.53 -13.64 -16.89
CA ASP A 232 14.86 -13.81 -17.50
C ASP A 232 15.68 -12.51 -17.44
N ALA A 233 15.05 -11.36 -17.64
CA ALA A 233 15.67 -10.03 -17.53
C ALA A 233 16.16 -9.69 -16.11
N CYS A 234 15.58 -10.31 -15.09
CA CYS A 234 15.94 -10.09 -13.69
C CYS A 234 17.03 -11.03 -13.18
N ARG A 235 17.19 -12.22 -13.75
CA ARG A 235 18.00 -13.32 -13.20
C ARG A 235 19.46 -12.97 -12.91
N GLU A 236 20.12 -12.22 -13.78
CA GLU A 236 21.54 -11.88 -13.64
C GLU A 236 21.85 -11.17 -12.32
N ARG A 237 20.93 -10.33 -11.84
CA ARG A 237 21.08 -9.56 -10.60
C ARG A 237 21.18 -10.44 -9.35
N TYR A 238 20.63 -11.65 -9.39
CA TYR A 238 20.54 -12.55 -8.22
C TYR A 238 21.62 -13.62 -8.16
N LYS A 239 22.47 -13.75 -9.20
CA LYS A 239 23.56 -14.74 -9.24
C LYS A 239 24.62 -14.55 -8.16
N ALA A 240 24.76 -13.33 -7.62
CA ALA A 240 25.71 -13.05 -6.55
C ALA A 240 25.30 -13.72 -5.21
N GLY A 241 24.06 -14.17 -5.09
CA GLY A 241 23.53 -14.77 -3.88
C GLY A 241 23.13 -13.78 -2.79
N TYR A 242 22.25 -14.22 -1.89
CA TYR A 242 21.61 -13.35 -0.91
C TYR A 242 22.57 -12.71 0.10
N ASP A 243 23.64 -13.38 0.50
CA ASP A 243 24.61 -12.83 1.46
C ASP A 243 25.32 -11.58 0.91
N ILE A 244 25.68 -11.60 -0.37
CA ILE A 244 26.30 -10.46 -1.06
C ILE A 244 25.25 -9.36 -1.28
N LEU A 245 24.10 -9.73 -1.82
CA LEU A 245 23.03 -8.77 -2.11
C LEU A 245 22.53 -8.07 -0.84
N ARG A 246 22.41 -8.78 0.28
CA ARG A 246 22.03 -8.20 1.56
C ARG A 246 23.02 -7.14 2.04
N ARG A 247 24.34 -7.42 1.95
CA ARG A 247 25.36 -6.42 2.26
C ARG A 247 25.28 -5.23 1.31
N GLN A 248 25.12 -5.45 0.02
CA GLN A 248 24.99 -4.39 -0.97
C GLN A 248 23.76 -3.50 -0.71
N ARG A 249 22.58 -4.07 -0.40
CA ARG A 249 21.38 -3.31 -0.01
C ARG A 249 21.67 -2.45 1.21
N PHE A 250 22.28 -3.02 2.24
CA PHE A 250 22.60 -2.29 3.47
C PHE A 250 23.55 -1.12 3.24
N GLU A 251 24.60 -1.29 2.44
CA GLU A 251 25.51 -0.19 2.08
C GLU A 251 24.80 0.90 1.26
N ARG A 252 23.90 0.54 0.35
CA ARG A 252 23.06 1.53 -0.36
C ARG A 252 22.12 2.28 0.60
N GLN A 253 21.55 1.60 1.60
CA GLN A 253 20.74 2.22 2.65
C GLN A 253 21.55 3.23 3.49
N LYS A 254 22.81 2.93 3.79
CA LYS A 254 23.72 3.89 4.44
C LYS A 254 24.01 5.08 3.52
N ALA A 255 24.30 4.81 2.27
CA ALA A 255 24.63 5.84 1.27
C ALA A 255 23.48 6.82 1.05
N CYS A 256 22.22 6.33 0.96
CA CYS A 256 21.06 7.19 0.82
C CYS A 256 20.52 7.73 2.16
N GLY A 257 21.13 7.39 3.28
CA GLY A 257 20.80 7.92 4.61
C GLY A 257 19.57 7.29 5.29
N LEU A 258 19.02 6.19 4.78
CA LEU A 258 17.90 5.47 5.42
C LEU A 258 18.31 4.90 6.79
N VAL A 259 19.52 4.41 6.90
CA VAL A 259 20.11 3.93 8.15
C VAL A 259 21.34 4.76 8.52
N LYS A 260 21.68 4.76 9.81
CA LYS A 260 22.86 5.50 10.28
C LYS A 260 24.15 4.89 9.70
N LYS A 261 25.12 5.72 9.31
CA LYS A 261 26.42 5.25 8.79
C LYS A 261 27.16 4.34 9.77
N SER A 262 26.99 4.58 11.10
CA SER A 262 27.58 3.78 12.17
C SER A 262 26.84 2.46 12.45
N MET A 263 25.70 2.21 11.82
CA MET A 263 24.96 0.97 12.02
C MET A 263 25.72 -0.19 11.38
N GLU A 264 25.81 -1.29 12.08
CA GLU A 264 26.32 -2.55 11.55
C GLU A 264 25.15 -3.36 10.97
N LEU A 265 25.42 -4.14 9.93
CA LEU A 265 24.41 -5.07 9.40
C LEU A 265 24.11 -6.13 10.43
N PRO A 266 22.86 -6.24 10.93
CA PRO A 266 22.53 -7.21 11.94
C PRO A 266 22.83 -8.63 11.45
N VAL A 267 23.51 -9.40 12.31
CA VAL A 267 23.66 -10.84 12.10
C VAL A 267 22.34 -11.47 12.52
N TYR A 268 21.74 -12.29 11.65
CA TYR A 268 20.54 -13.02 12.04
C TYR A 268 20.87 -14.03 13.11
N GLN A 269 20.26 -13.88 14.26
CA GLN A 269 20.25 -14.94 15.27
C GLN A 269 19.26 -16.01 14.82
N ARG A 270 19.69 -17.26 14.84
CA ARG A 270 18.83 -18.40 14.55
C ARG A 270 17.78 -18.50 15.66
N GLU A 271 16.56 -18.15 15.35
CA GLU A 271 15.43 -18.32 16.25
C GLU A 271 14.58 -19.51 15.77
N PHE A 272 14.10 -20.30 16.70
CA PHE A 272 13.13 -21.39 16.46
C PHE A 272 13.57 -22.43 15.41
N ASN A 273 14.79 -22.94 15.52
CA ASN A 273 15.35 -23.93 14.57
C ASN A 273 15.54 -23.42 13.13
N ASP A 274 15.57 -22.12 12.94
CA ASP A 274 15.80 -21.50 11.65
C ASP A 274 17.24 -21.82 11.18
N GLN A 275 17.38 -22.80 10.31
CA GLN A 275 18.63 -23.17 9.68
C GLN A 275 18.79 -22.34 8.41
N ARG A 276 19.47 -21.19 8.53
CA ARG A 276 19.82 -20.38 7.37
C ARG A 276 21.21 -20.76 6.92
N PRO A 277 21.33 -21.59 5.89
CA PRO A 277 22.64 -21.89 5.34
C PRO A 277 23.23 -20.61 4.75
N SER A 278 24.55 -20.49 4.71
CA SER A 278 25.18 -19.49 3.85
C SER A 278 24.92 -19.83 2.38
N TRP A 279 25.02 -18.83 1.50
CA TRP A 279 24.84 -19.06 0.07
C TRP A 279 25.67 -20.23 -0.46
N THR A 280 26.91 -20.35 0.00
CA THR A 280 27.86 -21.40 -0.38
C THR A 280 27.49 -22.79 0.11
N ASP A 281 26.62 -22.90 1.14
CA ASP A 281 26.15 -24.18 1.67
C ASP A 281 24.95 -24.73 0.88
N LEU A 282 24.35 -23.91 0.03
CA LEU A 282 23.28 -24.34 -0.86
C LEU A 282 23.82 -25.20 -1.99
N THR A 283 23.10 -26.27 -2.31
CA THR A 283 23.39 -27.04 -3.54
C THR A 283 23.15 -26.17 -4.78
N PRO A 284 23.80 -26.47 -5.93
CA PRO A 284 23.57 -25.76 -7.18
C PRO A 284 22.09 -25.68 -7.59
N ARG A 285 21.30 -26.72 -7.32
CA ARG A 285 19.86 -26.74 -7.57
C ARG A 285 19.10 -25.75 -6.69
N GLN A 286 19.47 -25.63 -5.43
CA GLN A 286 18.84 -24.69 -4.49
C GLN A 286 19.22 -23.24 -4.81
N GLN A 287 20.48 -23.00 -5.20
CA GLN A 287 20.94 -21.69 -5.67
C GLN A 287 20.14 -21.26 -6.92
N GLU A 288 20.02 -22.16 -7.89
CA GLU A 288 19.26 -21.90 -9.11
C GLU A 288 17.77 -21.63 -8.83
N GLN A 289 17.15 -22.41 -7.93
CA GLN A 289 15.76 -22.19 -7.51
C GLN A 289 15.60 -20.82 -6.86
N TRP A 290 16.47 -20.45 -5.92
CA TRP A 290 16.43 -19.16 -5.25
C TRP A 290 16.62 -17.99 -6.23
N ILE A 291 17.56 -18.11 -7.17
CA ILE A 291 17.77 -17.11 -8.23
C ILE A 291 16.50 -16.92 -9.05
N ASN A 292 15.86 -18.03 -9.43
CA ASN A 292 14.63 -17.98 -10.22
C ASN A 292 13.47 -17.35 -9.43
N ASP A 293 13.31 -17.73 -8.16
CA ASP A 293 12.24 -17.20 -7.30
C ASP A 293 12.41 -15.70 -7.04
N MET A 294 13.64 -15.25 -6.69
CA MET A 294 13.94 -13.82 -6.53
C MET A 294 13.79 -13.04 -7.84
N ALA A 295 14.18 -13.61 -8.96
CA ALA A 295 13.99 -12.97 -10.27
C ALA A 295 12.51 -12.84 -10.62
N THR A 296 11.70 -13.85 -10.28
CA THR A 296 10.25 -13.80 -10.48
C THR A 296 9.60 -12.74 -9.58
N TYR A 297 9.97 -12.72 -8.30
CA TYR A 297 9.53 -11.70 -7.34
C TYR A 297 9.87 -10.28 -7.81
N ALA A 298 11.10 -10.06 -8.26
CA ALA A 298 11.52 -8.78 -8.81
C ALA A 298 10.73 -8.39 -10.07
N ALA A 299 10.52 -9.34 -10.98
CA ALA A 299 9.73 -9.10 -12.19
C ALA A 299 8.28 -8.68 -11.87
N MET A 300 7.68 -9.28 -10.83
CA MET A 300 6.34 -8.89 -10.35
C MET A 300 6.31 -7.43 -9.86
N ILE A 301 7.34 -7.01 -9.11
CA ILE A 301 7.48 -5.62 -8.63
C ILE A 301 7.72 -4.66 -9.81
N GLU A 302 8.58 -5.02 -10.76
CA GLU A 302 8.87 -4.18 -11.93
C GLU A 302 7.64 -3.99 -12.83
N ILE A 303 6.80 -5.03 -12.99
CA ILE A 303 5.54 -4.89 -13.74
C ILE A 303 4.55 -4.00 -12.98
N MET A 304 4.52 -4.07 -11.65
CA MET A 304 3.73 -3.16 -10.83
C MET A 304 4.22 -1.71 -10.98
N ASP A 305 5.53 -1.48 -10.96
CA ASP A 305 6.14 -0.16 -11.16
C ASP A 305 5.81 0.42 -12.55
N ASP A 306 5.88 -0.39 -13.61
CA ASP A 306 5.44 0.02 -14.95
C ASP A 306 3.97 0.48 -14.95
N GLY A 307 3.11 -0.23 -14.22
CA GLY A 307 1.71 0.12 -14.07
C GLY A 307 1.49 1.44 -13.32
N ILE A 308 2.28 1.68 -12.26
CA ILE A 308 2.27 2.94 -11.52
C ILE A 308 2.75 4.09 -12.41
N GLY A 309 3.75 3.86 -13.27
CA GLY A 309 4.19 4.84 -14.26
C GLY A 309 3.05 5.25 -15.20
N ARG A 310 2.30 4.28 -15.75
CA ARG A 310 1.12 4.59 -16.59
C ARG A 310 0.03 5.35 -15.83
N LEU A 311 -0.16 5.04 -14.54
CA LEU A 311 -1.10 5.78 -13.70
C LEU A 311 -0.66 7.23 -13.49
N ILE A 312 0.61 7.49 -13.20
CA ILE A 312 1.17 8.84 -13.07
C ILE A 312 0.97 9.63 -14.38
N GLU A 313 1.28 9.03 -15.52
CA GLU A 313 1.08 9.67 -16.83
C GLU A 313 -0.40 9.96 -17.10
N ALA A 314 -1.33 9.06 -16.78
CA ALA A 314 -2.76 9.31 -16.94
C ALA A 314 -3.24 10.50 -16.08
N VAL A 315 -2.70 10.68 -14.88
CA VAL A 315 -2.99 11.81 -13.99
C VAL A 315 -2.44 13.12 -14.57
N LYS A 316 -1.24 13.08 -15.19
CA LYS A 316 -0.65 14.22 -15.90
C LYS A 316 -1.45 14.58 -17.16
N GLU A 317 -1.77 13.59 -18.00
CA GLU A 317 -2.60 13.77 -19.21
C GLU A 317 -3.96 14.40 -18.89
N LYS A 318 -4.53 14.02 -17.72
CA LYS A 318 -5.79 14.58 -17.21
C LYS A 318 -5.65 16.03 -16.74
N GLY A 319 -4.45 16.53 -16.53
CA GLY A 319 -4.17 17.89 -16.02
C GLY A 319 -4.45 18.08 -14.53
N ILE A 320 -4.50 16.98 -13.75
CA ILE A 320 -4.78 17.02 -12.30
C ILE A 320 -3.56 16.71 -11.44
N TYR A 321 -2.39 16.48 -12.02
CA TYR A 321 -1.18 16.03 -11.32
C TYR A 321 -0.75 16.99 -10.20
N GLU A 322 -0.79 18.30 -10.46
CA GLU A 322 -0.38 19.31 -9.47
C GLU A 322 -1.35 19.45 -8.30
N ASN A 323 -2.56 18.91 -8.43
CA ASN A 323 -3.55 18.82 -7.36
C ASN A 323 -3.77 17.37 -6.91
N THR A 324 -2.76 16.52 -6.99
CA THR A 324 -2.85 15.10 -6.62
C THR A 324 -1.80 14.73 -5.58
N VAL A 325 -2.23 13.97 -4.56
CA VAL A 325 -1.37 13.33 -3.57
C VAL A 325 -1.23 11.85 -3.92
N PHE A 326 0.00 11.37 -3.98
CA PHE A 326 0.32 9.94 -4.08
C PHE A 326 0.87 9.44 -2.75
N LEU A 327 0.29 8.35 -2.25
CA LEU A 327 0.79 7.60 -1.10
C LEU A 327 1.10 6.17 -1.58
N PHE A 328 2.34 5.73 -1.41
CA PHE A 328 2.76 4.38 -1.74
C PHE A 328 3.25 3.65 -0.50
N MET A 329 2.78 2.41 -0.25
CA MET A 329 3.21 1.59 0.89
C MET A 329 2.98 0.10 0.66
N SER A 330 3.56 -0.75 1.53
CA SER A 330 3.25 -2.18 1.63
C SER A 330 2.42 -2.48 2.88
N ASP A 331 1.54 -3.48 2.79
CA ASP A 331 0.64 -3.86 3.90
C ASP A 331 1.34 -4.65 5.02
N ASN A 332 2.44 -5.30 4.74
CA ASN A 332 3.33 -5.96 5.70
C ASN A 332 4.73 -6.12 5.08
N GLY A 333 5.66 -6.67 5.83
CA GLY A 333 6.96 -7.05 5.29
C GLY A 333 6.88 -8.25 4.36
N ALA A 334 7.97 -8.56 3.66
CA ALA A 334 8.05 -9.72 2.78
C ALA A 334 7.70 -11.02 3.50
N THR A 335 7.11 -11.96 2.77
CA THR A 335 6.67 -13.26 3.30
C THR A 335 7.77 -14.30 3.26
N SER A 336 7.80 -15.19 4.25
CA SER A 336 8.63 -16.38 4.28
C SER A 336 7.94 -17.64 3.75
N GLU A 337 6.74 -17.51 3.23
CA GLU A 337 6.00 -18.61 2.62
C GLU A 337 6.82 -19.21 1.47
N GLY A 338 6.71 -20.52 1.26
CA GLY A 338 7.55 -21.24 0.29
C GLY A 338 8.75 -21.98 0.90
N GLY A 339 8.77 -22.14 2.24
CA GLY A 339 9.81 -22.89 2.96
C GLY A 339 11.08 -22.08 3.22
N TYR A 340 12.22 -22.75 3.46
CA TYR A 340 13.45 -22.06 3.86
C TYR A 340 14.02 -21.15 2.77
N LEU A 341 13.85 -21.46 1.49
CA LEU A 341 14.22 -20.54 0.39
C LEU A 341 13.38 -19.26 0.42
N GLY A 342 12.08 -19.38 0.76
CA GLY A 342 11.21 -18.22 0.99
C GLY A 342 11.68 -17.36 2.17
N GLN A 343 12.18 -17.97 3.23
CA GLN A 343 12.78 -17.24 4.35
C GLN A 343 14.01 -16.43 3.91
N LEU A 344 14.92 -17.02 3.11
CA LEU A 344 16.09 -16.33 2.59
C LEU A 344 15.74 -15.16 1.67
N MET A 345 14.67 -15.31 0.87
CA MET A 345 14.11 -14.22 0.06
C MET A 345 13.59 -13.09 0.95
N ALA A 346 12.78 -13.42 1.97
CA ALA A 346 12.20 -12.46 2.89
C ALA A 346 13.26 -11.71 3.69
N ASP A 347 14.33 -12.38 4.11
CA ASP A 347 15.45 -11.75 4.81
C ASP A 347 16.19 -10.73 3.96
N LEU A 348 16.39 -11.04 2.68
CA LEU A 348 16.96 -10.08 1.74
C LEU A 348 16.02 -8.88 1.58
N SER A 349 14.73 -9.15 1.35
CA SER A 349 13.71 -8.12 1.08
C SER A 349 13.45 -7.21 2.29
N ASN A 350 13.59 -7.72 3.52
CA ASN A 350 13.38 -6.95 4.74
C ASN A 350 14.65 -6.31 5.31
N THR A 351 15.78 -6.36 4.60
CA THR A 351 17.05 -5.75 5.07
C THR A 351 16.83 -4.29 5.51
N PRO A 352 17.32 -3.84 6.68
CA PRO A 352 18.19 -4.55 7.63
C PRO A 352 17.44 -5.30 8.73
N TYR A 353 16.12 -5.33 8.67
CA TYR A 353 15.25 -5.80 9.73
C TYR A 353 15.20 -7.33 9.81
N ARG A 354 14.96 -7.81 11.02
CA ARG A 354 14.85 -9.21 11.38
C ARG A 354 13.42 -9.69 11.16
N SER A 355 13.29 -10.98 10.78
CA SER A 355 12.03 -11.68 10.53
C SER A 355 11.20 -11.08 9.37
N TYR A 356 9.95 -11.47 9.23
CA TYR A 356 9.14 -11.25 8.06
C TYR A 356 7.65 -11.25 8.44
N LYS A 357 6.76 -11.13 7.47
CA LYS A 357 5.30 -11.22 7.62
C LYS A 357 4.91 -12.20 8.72
N GLN A 358 3.91 -11.89 9.51
CA GLN A 358 3.37 -12.62 10.67
C GLN A 358 4.14 -12.43 11.99
N TRP A 359 5.36 -11.92 11.93
CA TRP A 359 6.15 -11.67 13.13
C TRP A 359 6.02 -10.22 13.59
N CYS A 360 6.00 -10.01 14.92
CA CYS A 360 5.97 -8.65 15.49
C CYS A 360 7.33 -7.93 15.45
N PHE A 361 8.37 -8.56 14.90
CA PHE A 361 9.64 -7.92 14.64
C PHE A 361 9.56 -6.97 13.44
N GLN A 362 10.55 -6.10 13.32
CA GLN A 362 10.51 -5.02 12.30
C GLN A 362 10.46 -5.53 10.86
N GLY A 363 11.02 -6.71 10.55
CA GLY A 363 10.87 -7.31 9.24
C GLY A 363 9.43 -7.64 8.86
N GLY A 364 8.57 -7.94 9.84
CA GLY A 364 7.13 -8.11 9.61
C GLY A 364 6.35 -6.81 9.63
N THR A 365 6.70 -5.90 10.55
CA THR A 365 5.88 -4.72 10.87
C THR A 365 6.37 -3.40 10.28
N SER A 366 7.49 -3.36 9.56
CA SER A 366 7.99 -2.16 8.90
C SER A 366 7.85 -2.27 7.39
N SER A 367 7.28 -1.23 6.78
CA SER A 367 7.09 -1.11 5.34
C SER A 367 7.70 0.18 4.80
N PRO A 368 8.04 0.26 3.51
CA PRO A 368 8.25 1.56 2.88
C PRO A 368 6.96 2.37 2.93
N LEU A 369 7.11 3.69 3.08
CA LEU A 369 6.06 4.67 2.84
C LEU A 369 6.65 5.85 2.08
N ILE A 370 6.04 6.21 0.98
CA ILE A 370 6.37 7.37 0.16
C ILE A 370 5.13 8.25 0.07
N ILE A 371 5.29 9.56 0.28
CA ILE A 371 4.22 10.54 0.08
C ILE A 371 4.72 11.61 -0.86
N LYS A 372 4.06 11.79 -2.01
CA LYS A 372 4.28 12.87 -2.97
C LYS A 372 3.04 13.73 -3.07
N CYS A 373 3.17 15.01 -2.79
CA CYS A 373 2.12 16.00 -3.00
C CYS A 373 2.38 16.79 -4.27
N GLY A 374 1.35 17.06 -5.06
CA GLY A 374 1.40 18.02 -6.16
C GLY A 374 1.69 19.44 -5.65
N ASP A 375 2.24 20.29 -6.48
CA ASP A 375 2.69 21.62 -6.07
C ASP A 375 1.52 22.55 -5.65
N SER A 376 0.30 22.25 -6.09
CA SER A 376 -0.92 22.97 -5.67
C SER A 376 -1.51 22.48 -4.34
N VAL A 377 -1.02 21.35 -3.81
CA VAL A 377 -1.51 20.77 -2.56
C VAL A 377 -0.84 21.45 -1.37
N LYS A 378 -1.64 21.98 -0.44
CA LYS A 378 -1.11 22.49 0.83
C LYS A 378 -0.62 21.31 1.67
N SER A 379 0.68 21.09 1.69
CA SER A 379 1.31 20.04 2.49
C SER A 379 2.37 20.63 3.42
N GLY A 380 2.68 19.93 4.50
CA GLY A 380 3.80 20.28 5.36
C GLY A 380 5.17 19.88 4.81
N ILE A 381 5.23 19.32 3.59
CA ILE A 381 6.47 18.86 2.94
C ILE A 381 7.24 20.10 2.46
N LYS A 382 8.37 20.40 3.10
CA LYS A 382 9.21 21.58 2.78
C LYS A 382 10.26 21.28 1.73
N GLU A 383 10.76 20.05 1.67
CA GLU A 383 11.86 19.64 0.80
C GLU A 383 11.58 18.29 0.17
N LYS A 384 11.67 18.22 -1.15
CA LYS A 384 11.52 16.99 -1.93
C LYS A 384 12.74 16.08 -1.75
N GLY A 385 12.57 14.78 -1.95
CA GLY A 385 13.64 13.77 -1.87
C GLY A 385 14.15 13.47 -0.46
N THR A 386 13.52 14.03 0.57
CA THR A 386 13.98 13.90 1.97
C THR A 386 13.48 12.63 2.64
N ILE A 387 14.08 12.32 3.80
CA ILE A 387 13.70 11.17 4.63
C ILE A 387 13.09 11.66 5.94
N CYS A 388 11.81 11.35 6.13
CA CYS A 388 11.13 11.51 7.41
C CYS A 388 11.55 10.39 8.36
N ARG A 389 12.01 10.78 9.56
CA ARG A 389 12.46 9.86 10.62
C ARG A 389 11.45 9.73 11.75
N GLU A 390 10.37 10.49 11.69
CA GLU A 390 9.31 10.38 12.67
C GLU A 390 8.57 9.04 12.50
N PRO A 391 8.20 8.39 13.60
CA PRO A 391 7.40 7.18 13.55
C PRO A 391 6.03 7.45 12.94
N GLY A 392 5.59 6.57 12.05
CA GLY A 392 4.24 6.56 11.50
C GLY A 392 3.65 5.16 11.55
N HIS A 393 2.33 5.07 11.60
CA HIS A 393 1.61 3.81 11.55
C HIS A 393 0.56 3.82 10.45
N ILE A 394 0.17 2.65 9.99
CA ILE A 394 -0.79 2.51 8.89
C ILE A 394 -2.17 3.10 9.23
N ILE A 395 -2.58 3.10 10.51
CA ILE A 395 -3.81 3.76 10.98
C ILE A 395 -3.82 5.27 10.72
N ASP A 396 -2.64 5.92 10.76
CA ASP A 396 -2.53 7.37 10.59
C ASP A 396 -2.92 7.82 9.17
N ARG A 397 -2.97 6.90 8.22
CA ARG A 397 -3.27 7.23 6.81
C ARG A 397 -4.72 7.64 6.62
N PHE A 398 -5.64 7.09 7.40
CA PHE A 398 -7.03 7.52 7.42
C PHE A 398 -7.14 9.01 7.74
N THR A 399 -6.64 9.42 8.91
CA THR A 399 -6.68 10.83 9.35
C THR A 399 -5.86 11.75 8.45
N THR A 400 -4.70 11.27 7.94
CA THR A 400 -3.88 12.03 6.99
C THR A 400 -4.65 12.33 5.69
N CYS A 401 -5.36 11.38 5.13
CA CYS A 401 -6.15 11.60 3.92
C CYS A 401 -7.34 12.54 4.18
N LEU A 402 -8.00 12.43 5.33
CA LEU A 402 -9.10 13.34 5.71
C LEU A 402 -8.60 14.77 5.93
N ASP A 403 -7.44 14.94 6.58
CA ASP A 403 -6.82 16.24 6.79
C ASP A 403 -6.44 16.91 5.45
N MET A 404 -5.81 16.15 4.54
CA MET A 404 -5.51 16.62 3.18
C MET A 404 -6.79 16.98 2.40
N ALA A 405 -7.86 16.25 2.62
CA ALA A 405 -9.18 16.52 2.03
C ALA A 405 -9.93 17.67 2.72
N SER A 406 -9.39 18.25 3.80
CA SER A 406 -10.08 19.23 4.66
C SER A 406 -11.42 18.70 5.19
N VAL A 407 -11.54 17.39 5.38
CA VAL A 407 -12.75 16.72 5.91
C VAL A 407 -12.60 16.51 7.41
N ARG A 408 -13.59 16.96 8.16
CA ARG A 408 -13.71 16.69 9.61
C ARG A 408 -14.54 15.42 9.82
N TYR A 409 -14.03 14.55 10.66
CA TYR A 409 -14.67 13.29 11.02
C TYR A 409 -14.79 13.15 12.55
#